data_ecf0390be485826517a25368c9a67c43
#
_entry.id   ecf0390be485826517a25368c9a67c43
#
_cell.length_a   1.000
_cell.length_b   1.000
_cell.length_c   1.000
_cell.angle_alpha   90.00
_cell.angle_beta   90.00
_cell.angle_gamma   90.00
#
_symmetry.space_group_name_H-M   'P 1'
#
loop_
_entity.id
_entity.type
_entity.pdbx_description
1 polymer ?
#
loop_
_entity_poly.entity_id
_entity_poly.type
_entity_poly.pdbx_seq_one_letter_code
_entity_poly.pdbx_strand_id
1 'polypeptide(L)'
;GIGGTRQCDWWFTNRAVLIDTAGRYTTQDSHAAQDSTAWQGFLGLLRKHRPRRPINGVIVFVSLADLLNQTRTERNLHARAIKQRVQELQNQLGMTFPVYVMFTKADLIAGFTEYFDNLTEEEREQVWGMTFDANLVDSEKGVVSQFNREFHAIINRLTQRLFSRLQYEHDAQNRAAIYEFPRQLRLLQSAADDFLKEIFAPNPFEKATMLRNQDDIDRMFAKFELPIK
;
A
#
# COMPACT_ATOMS: atom_id res chain seq x y z
N GLY A 1 20.06 -9.04 3.67
CA GLY A 1 18.74 -9.64 3.73
C GLY A 1 18.20 -9.60 5.14
N ILE A 2 17.41 -8.61 5.44
CA ILE A 2 16.71 -8.54 6.74
C ILE A 2 15.52 -9.48 6.60
N GLY A 3 15.45 -10.52 7.42
CA GLY A 3 14.42 -11.53 7.36
C GLY A 3 13.04 -10.92 7.55
N GLY A 4 12.13 -11.17 6.61
CA GLY A 4 10.73 -10.84 6.78
C GLY A 4 10.12 -11.59 7.96
N THR A 5 8.98 -11.10 8.45
CA THR A 5 8.20 -11.69 9.55
C THR A 5 7.96 -13.17 9.27
N ARG A 6 8.45 -14.03 10.17
CA ARG A 6 8.35 -15.50 10.02
C ARG A 6 7.11 -16.09 10.68
N GLN A 7 6.51 -15.36 11.62
CA GLN A 7 5.32 -15.73 12.40
C GLN A 7 4.36 -14.54 12.39
N CYS A 8 3.13 -14.74 12.89
CA CYS A 8 2.21 -13.62 13.08
C CYS A 8 2.60 -12.85 14.34
N ASP A 9 2.97 -11.59 14.18
CA ASP A 9 3.33 -10.71 15.29
C ASP A 9 2.17 -9.76 15.60
N TRP A 10 2.00 -9.48 16.91
CA TRP A 10 0.92 -8.63 17.41
C TRP A 10 1.51 -7.37 18.01
N TRP A 11 1.08 -6.22 17.47
CA TRP A 11 1.49 -4.91 17.93
C TRP A 11 0.32 -4.22 18.58
N PHE A 12 0.42 -3.97 19.87
CA PHE A 12 -0.62 -3.32 20.67
C PHE A 12 -0.29 -1.85 20.83
N THR A 13 -1.22 -0.99 20.42
CA THR A 13 -1.13 0.46 20.61
C THR A 13 -2.34 0.95 21.39
N ASN A 14 -2.33 2.21 21.79
CA ASN A 14 -3.47 2.81 22.53
C ASN A 14 -4.79 2.82 21.75
N ARG A 15 -4.76 2.60 20.43
CA ARG A 15 -5.91 2.76 19.53
C ARG A 15 -6.17 1.61 18.59
N ALA A 16 -5.19 0.80 18.35
CA ALA A 16 -5.29 -0.30 17.39
C ALA A 16 -4.46 -1.50 17.84
N VAL A 17 -4.86 -2.67 17.38
CA VAL A 17 -4.06 -3.87 17.40
C VAL A 17 -3.72 -4.18 15.95
N LEU A 18 -2.43 -4.15 15.64
CA LEU A 18 -1.94 -4.57 14.33
C LEU A 18 -1.51 -6.03 14.40
N ILE A 19 -1.89 -6.78 13.40
CA ILE A 19 -1.48 -8.16 13.23
C ILE A 19 -0.61 -8.21 11.98
N ASP A 20 0.69 -8.32 12.20
CA ASP A 20 1.66 -8.50 11.12
C ASP A 20 1.72 -9.97 10.75
N THR A 21 1.42 -10.29 9.50
CA THR A 21 1.38 -11.66 9.00
C THR A 21 2.67 -11.99 8.25
N ALA A 22 3.10 -13.24 8.31
CA ALA A 22 4.32 -13.66 7.64
C ALA A 22 4.25 -13.39 6.13
N GLY A 23 5.27 -12.73 5.58
CA GLY A 23 5.34 -12.37 4.15
C GLY A 23 5.20 -13.57 3.20
N ARG A 24 5.59 -14.78 3.64
CA ARG A 24 5.41 -16.02 2.89
C ARG A 24 3.96 -16.36 2.55
N TYR A 25 2.98 -15.79 3.27
CA TYR A 25 1.56 -16.00 2.92
C TYR A 25 1.15 -15.29 1.62
N THR A 26 1.94 -14.33 1.15
CA THR A 26 1.72 -13.61 -0.12
C THR A 26 2.76 -13.95 -1.19
N THR A 27 3.75 -14.80 -0.87
CA THR A 27 4.73 -15.33 -1.82
C THR A 27 4.42 -16.79 -2.14
N GLN A 28 4.75 -17.22 -3.37
CA GLN A 28 4.58 -18.62 -3.79
C GLN A 28 5.84 -19.41 -3.44
N ASP A 29 6.04 -19.70 -2.15
CA ASP A 29 7.17 -20.50 -1.69
C ASP A 29 6.84 -22.00 -1.61
N SER A 30 7.86 -22.81 -1.54
CA SER A 30 7.84 -24.29 -1.57
C SER A 30 7.04 -24.99 -0.44
N HIS A 31 6.51 -24.25 0.52
CA HIS A 31 5.74 -24.74 1.64
C HIS A 31 4.24 -24.37 1.61
N ALA A 32 3.69 -24.11 0.43
CA ALA A 32 2.32 -23.61 0.23
C ALA A 32 1.22 -24.39 1.01
N ALA A 33 1.34 -25.70 1.15
CA ALA A 33 0.34 -26.51 1.85
C ALA A 33 0.37 -26.30 3.38
N GLN A 34 1.57 -26.20 3.98
CA GLN A 34 1.73 -25.95 5.43
C GLN A 34 1.31 -24.52 5.77
N ASP A 35 1.68 -23.57 4.94
CA ASP A 35 1.32 -22.17 5.10
C ASP A 35 -0.20 -21.95 4.93
N SER A 36 -0.84 -22.68 4.04
CA SER A 36 -2.30 -22.68 3.90
C SER A 36 -2.99 -23.17 5.18
N THR A 37 -2.52 -24.28 5.77
CA THR A 37 -3.08 -24.82 7.02
C THR A 37 -2.93 -23.84 8.18
N ALA A 38 -1.74 -23.25 8.34
CA ALA A 38 -1.47 -22.27 9.39
C ALA A 38 -2.33 -21.01 9.21
N TRP A 39 -2.48 -20.54 7.99
CA TRP A 39 -3.34 -19.41 7.63
C TRP A 39 -4.81 -19.70 7.97
N GLN A 40 -5.33 -20.86 7.60
CA GLN A 40 -6.70 -21.28 7.90
C GLN A 40 -6.95 -21.37 9.42
N GLY A 41 -6.00 -21.93 10.15
CA GLY A 41 -6.03 -22.00 11.62
C GLY A 41 -6.07 -20.60 12.25
N PHE A 42 -5.26 -19.67 11.76
CA PHE A 42 -5.26 -18.28 12.20
C PHE A 42 -6.61 -17.60 11.99
N LEU A 43 -7.21 -17.74 10.81
CA LEU A 43 -8.54 -17.19 10.51
C LEU A 43 -9.64 -17.79 11.38
N GLY A 44 -9.56 -19.09 11.65
CA GLY A 44 -10.45 -19.79 12.58
C GLY A 44 -10.38 -19.24 14.00
N LEU A 45 -9.17 -18.93 14.50
CA LEU A 45 -8.96 -18.30 15.80
C LEU A 45 -9.54 -16.90 15.86
N LEU A 46 -9.30 -16.06 14.82
CA LEU A 46 -9.88 -14.71 14.74
C LEU A 46 -11.40 -14.76 14.82
N ARG A 47 -12.03 -15.63 14.04
CA ARG A 47 -13.48 -15.80 14.02
C ARG A 47 -14.03 -16.29 15.37
N LYS A 48 -13.34 -17.21 16.00
CA LYS A 48 -13.73 -17.77 17.31
C LYS A 48 -13.68 -16.73 18.42
N HIS A 49 -12.60 -15.95 18.49
CA HIS A 49 -12.36 -15.01 19.59
C HIS A 49 -12.92 -13.61 19.35
N ARG A 50 -13.22 -13.25 18.08
CA ARG A 50 -13.80 -11.96 17.69
C ARG A 50 -14.97 -12.15 16.72
N PRO A 51 -16.07 -12.81 17.14
CA PRO A 51 -17.13 -13.26 16.21
C PRO A 51 -17.90 -12.10 15.55
N ARG A 52 -18.01 -10.94 16.23
CA ARG A 52 -18.76 -9.79 15.70
C ARG A 52 -18.00 -9.01 14.65
N ARG A 53 -16.71 -8.77 14.86
CA ARG A 53 -15.83 -8.03 13.96
C ARG A 53 -14.40 -8.53 14.08
N PRO A 54 -14.06 -9.62 13.40
CA PRO A 54 -12.75 -10.25 13.46
C PRO A 54 -11.59 -9.28 13.14
N ILE A 55 -11.76 -8.46 12.10
CA ILE A 55 -10.81 -7.42 11.68
C ILE A 55 -11.55 -6.13 11.33
N ASN A 56 -10.86 -5.01 11.38
CA ASN A 56 -11.40 -3.70 11.00
C ASN A 56 -11.01 -3.31 9.58
N GLY A 57 -9.91 -3.84 9.07
CA GLY A 57 -9.38 -3.58 7.73
C GLY A 57 -8.12 -4.37 7.49
N VAL A 58 -7.61 -4.30 6.27
CA VAL A 58 -6.35 -4.93 5.84
C VAL A 58 -5.45 -3.86 5.24
N ILE A 59 -4.18 -3.89 5.61
CA ILE A 59 -3.15 -3.04 5.02
C ILE A 59 -2.24 -3.94 4.18
N VAL A 60 -2.11 -3.61 2.91
CA VAL A 60 -1.20 -4.27 1.98
C VAL A 60 0.00 -3.37 1.77
N PHE A 61 1.18 -3.83 2.18
CA PHE A 61 2.44 -3.12 1.96
C PHE A 61 3.04 -3.54 0.62
N VAL A 62 3.33 -2.57 -0.23
CA VAL A 62 3.90 -2.79 -1.57
C VAL A 62 5.18 -1.98 -1.72
N SER A 63 6.30 -2.65 -1.94
CA SER A 63 7.59 -1.98 -2.17
C SER A 63 7.63 -1.33 -3.57
N LEU A 64 7.81 -0.02 -3.64
CA LEU A 64 7.98 0.70 -4.90
C LEU A 64 9.25 0.26 -5.64
N ALA A 65 10.33 -0.06 -4.90
CA ALA A 65 11.54 -0.59 -5.50
C ALA A 65 11.31 -1.95 -6.17
N ASP A 66 10.50 -2.82 -5.55
CA ASP A 66 10.17 -4.12 -6.13
C ASP A 66 9.28 -3.96 -7.38
N LEU A 67 8.32 -3.02 -7.36
CA LEU A 67 7.51 -2.71 -8.55
C LEU A 67 8.36 -2.25 -9.75
N LEU A 68 9.46 -1.52 -9.51
CA LEU A 68 10.38 -1.11 -10.58
C LEU A 68 11.24 -2.25 -11.10
N ASN A 69 11.71 -3.11 -10.20
CA ASN A 69 12.71 -4.14 -10.52
C ASN A 69 12.09 -5.45 -11.02
N GLN A 70 10.84 -5.74 -10.64
CA GLN A 70 10.14 -6.96 -11.07
C GLN A 70 9.69 -6.88 -12.52
N THR A 71 9.70 -8.02 -13.19
CA THR A 71 9.04 -8.19 -14.49
C THR A 71 7.51 -8.06 -14.33
N ARG A 72 6.82 -7.82 -15.43
CA ARG A 72 5.35 -7.78 -15.44
C ARG A 72 4.73 -9.09 -14.93
N THR A 73 5.33 -10.22 -15.28
CA THR A 73 4.85 -11.54 -14.83
C THR A 73 4.97 -11.70 -13.32
N GLU A 74 6.10 -11.34 -12.74
CA GLU A 74 6.32 -11.40 -11.30
C GLU A 74 5.38 -10.47 -10.55
N ARG A 75 5.18 -9.23 -11.03
CA ARG A 75 4.19 -8.30 -10.46
C ARG A 75 2.77 -8.87 -10.48
N ASN A 76 2.36 -9.46 -11.60
CA ASN A 76 1.03 -10.05 -11.72
C ASN A 76 0.85 -11.26 -10.79
N LEU A 77 1.85 -12.12 -10.65
CA LEU A 77 1.81 -13.24 -9.71
C LEU A 77 1.69 -12.74 -8.27
N HIS A 78 2.46 -11.73 -7.89
CA HIS A 78 2.38 -11.11 -6.56
C HIS A 78 1.00 -10.48 -6.32
N ALA A 79 0.47 -9.71 -7.27
CA ALA A 79 -0.85 -9.09 -7.17
C ALA A 79 -1.96 -10.14 -7.00
N ARG A 80 -1.90 -11.24 -7.75
CA ARG A 80 -2.84 -12.37 -7.64
C ARG A 80 -2.78 -13.05 -6.28
N ALA A 81 -1.58 -13.26 -5.74
CA ALA A 81 -1.41 -13.83 -4.42
C ALA A 81 -2.06 -12.93 -3.35
N ILE A 82 -1.87 -11.61 -3.42
CA ILE A 82 -2.53 -10.65 -2.53
C ILE A 82 -4.05 -10.72 -2.68
N LYS A 83 -4.54 -10.67 -3.92
CA LYS A 83 -5.97 -10.78 -4.22
C LYS A 83 -6.58 -12.03 -3.59
N GLN A 84 -5.95 -13.18 -3.80
CA GLN A 84 -6.38 -14.45 -3.24
C GLN A 84 -6.47 -14.38 -1.70
N ARG A 85 -5.47 -13.82 -1.03
CA ARG A 85 -5.48 -13.70 0.45
C ARG A 85 -6.59 -12.78 0.95
N VAL A 86 -6.84 -11.68 0.27
CA VAL A 86 -7.96 -10.78 0.61
C VAL A 86 -9.30 -11.49 0.45
N GLN A 87 -9.48 -12.28 -0.61
CA GLN A 87 -10.68 -13.06 -0.85
C GLN A 87 -10.89 -14.17 0.18
N GLU A 88 -9.82 -14.89 0.54
CA GLU A 88 -9.86 -15.89 1.61
C GLU A 88 -10.29 -15.27 2.94
N LEU A 89 -9.76 -14.08 3.29
CA LEU A 89 -10.19 -13.32 4.45
C LEU A 89 -11.69 -12.99 4.40
N GLN A 90 -12.17 -12.45 3.29
CA GLN A 90 -13.59 -12.10 3.12
C GLN A 90 -14.50 -13.33 3.23
N ASN A 91 -14.13 -14.41 2.58
CA ASN A 91 -14.93 -15.64 2.55
C ASN A 91 -14.97 -16.32 3.92
N GLN A 92 -13.82 -16.44 4.58
CA GLN A 92 -13.73 -17.16 5.85
C GLN A 92 -14.26 -16.38 7.04
N LEU A 93 -14.03 -15.07 7.06
CA LEU A 93 -14.58 -14.21 8.10
C LEU A 93 -16.04 -13.83 7.85
N GLY A 94 -16.56 -14.09 6.64
CA GLY A 94 -17.95 -13.80 6.26
C GLY A 94 -18.28 -12.32 6.28
N MET A 95 -17.30 -11.43 6.03
CA MET A 95 -17.47 -9.98 6.11
C MET A 95 -16.69 -9.24 5.02
N THR A 96 -17.16 -8.05 4.69
CA THR A 96 -16.42 -7.08 3.89
C THR A 96 -15.68 -6.11 4.81
N PHE A 97 -14.48 -5.69 4.41
CA PHE A 97 -13.63 -4.75 5.16
C PHE A 97 -12.87 -3.86 4.18
N PRO A 98 -12.44 -2.67 4.60
CA PRO A 98 -11.59 -1.82 3.79
C PRO A 98 -10.20 -2.45 3.59
N VAL A 99 -9.66 -2.28 2.40
CA VAL A 99 -8.28 -2.65 2.06
C VAL A 99 -7.52 -1.36 1.74
N TYR A 100 -6.41 -1.16 2.42
CA TYR A 100 -5.51 -0.03 2.23
C TYR A 100 -4.23 -0.52 1.56
N VAL A 101 -3.77 0.14 0.53
CA VAL A 101 -2.47 -0.14 -0.09
C VAL A 101 -1.49 0.93 0.33
N MET A 102 -0.41 0.51 0.99
CA MET A 102 0.67 1.39 1.41
C MET A 102 1.92 1.08 0.61
N PHE A 103 2.34 2.07 -0.18
CA PHE A 103 3.60 1.98 -0.91
C PHE A 103 4.77 2.31 0.01
N THR A 104 5.73 1.40 0.10
CA THR A 104 6.93 1.50 0.94
C THR A 104 8.19 1.67 0.12
N LYS A 105 9.29 1.99 0.76
CA LYS A 105 10.61 2.20 0.14
C LYS A 105 10.61 3.30 -0.92
N ALA A 106 9.84 4.36 -0.69
CA ALA A 106 9.81 5.53 -1.56
C ALA A 106 11.15 6.29 -1.53
N ASP A 107 11.88 6.18 -0.42
CA ASP A 107 13.24 6.68 -0.22
C ASP A 107 14.27 6.09 -1.19
N LEU A 108 13.98 4.92 -1.78
CA LEU A 108 14.82 4.32 -2.81
C LEU A 108 14.55 4.85 -4.24
N ILE A 109 13.55 5.71 -4.40
CA ILE A 109 13.33 6.41 -5.67
C ILE A 109 14.31 7.57 -5.74
N ALA A 110 15.06 7.66 -6.84
CA ALA A 110 16.05 8.73 -7.03
C ALA A 110 15.43 10.11 -6.87
N GLY A 111 16.03 10.93 -5.99
CA GLY A 111 15.61 12.28 -5.69
C GLY A 111 14.50 12.42 -4.65
N PHE A 112 13.97 11.31 -4.10
CA PHE A 112 12.94 11.38 -3.06
C PHE A 112 13.45 12.08 -1.80
N THR A 113 14.57 11.63 -1.27
CA THR A 113 15.16 12.17 -0.05
C THR A 113 15.48 13.66 -0.22
N GLU A 114 16.15 14.01 -1.30
CA GLU A 114 16.55 15.38 -1.61
C GLU A 114 15.35 16.30 -1.83
N TYR A 115 14.26 15.74 -2.40
CA TYR A 115 13.04 16.51 -2.63
C TYR A 115 12.32 16.87 -1.33
N PHE A 116 12.32 15.98 -0.33
CA PHE A 116 11.57 16.09 0.92
C PHE A 116 12.43 16.43 2.15
N ASP A 117 13.74 16.64 2.02
CA ASP A 117 14.65 16.89 3.13
C ASP A 117 14.34 18.17 3.92
N ASN A 118 13.76 19.16 3.25
CA ASN A 118 13.41 20.44 3.84
C ASN A 118 12.06 20.48 4.58
N LEU A 119 11.32 19.39 4.59
CA LEU A 119 10.06 19.32 5.31
C LEU A 119 10.32 19.39 6.83
N THR A 120 9.49 20.18 7.51
CA THR A 120 9.43 20.18 8.98
C THR A 120 8.91 18.85 9.51
N GLU A 121 9.06 18.60 10.80
CA GLU A 121 8.53 17.40 11.46
C GLU A 121 7.03 17.29 11.27
N GLU A 122 6.28 18.37 11.47
CA GLU A 122 4.83 18.44 11.27
C GLU A 122 4.40 18.15 9.83
N GLU A 123 5.18 18.62 8.84
CA GLU A 123 4.92 18.35 7.42
C GLU A 123 5.19 16.89 7.05
N ARG A 124 6.15 16.23 7.72
CA ARG A 124 6.47 14.80 7.50
C ARG A 124 5.42 13.88 8.11
N GLU A 125 4.68 14.34 9.12
CA GLU A 125 3.57 13.59 9.70
C GLU A 125 2.33 13.54 8.77
N GLN A 126 2.28 14.40 7.75
CA GLN A 126 1.17 14.41 6.81
C GLN A 126 1.20 13.18 5.90
N VAL A 127 0.05 12.53 5.77
CA VAL A 127 -0.10 11.39 4.88
C VAL A 127 -0.02 11.84 3.42
N TRP A 128 0.93 11.27 2.70
CA TRP A 128 1.08 11.51 1.27
C TRP A 128 0.45 10.37 0.49
N GLY A 129 -0.68 10.65 -0.16
CA GLY A 129 -1.41 9.58 -0.83
C GLY A 129 -2.59 10.06 -1.67
N MET A 130 -3.44 9.10 -2.01
CA MET A 130 -4.65 9.29 -2.81
C MET A 130 -5.84 8.70 -2.05
N THR A 131 -6.97 9.36 -2.23
CA THR A 131 -8.25 8.91 -1.73
C THR A 131 -9.17 8.58 -2.89
N PHE A 132 -9.86 7.47 -2.79
CA PHE A 132 -10.82 7.04 -3.80
C PHE A 132 -12.25 7.25 -3.30
N ASP A 133 -13.12 7.74 -4.17
CA ASP A 133 -14.53 7.92 -3.85
C ASP A 133 -15.22 6.55 -3.72
N ALA A 134 -15.76 6.28 -2.53
CA ALA A 134 -16.44 5.02 -2.25
C ALA A 134 -17.69 4.80 -3.11
N ASN A 135 -18.34 5.89 -3.58
CA ASN A 135 -19.51 5.80 -4.45
C ASN A 135 -19.18 5.30 -5.86
N LEU A 136 -17.92 5.36 -6.27
CA LEU A 136 -17.47 4.89 -7.58
C LEU A 136 -16.92 3.46 -7.54
N VAL A 137 -16.87 2.83 -6.38
CA VAL A 137 -16.40 1.44 -6.22
C VAL A 137 -17.28 0.46 -7.00
N ASP A 138 -18.59 0.70 -7.02
CA ASP A 138 -19.58 -0.13 -7.71
C ASP A 138 -19.78 0.24 -9.20
N SER A 139 -19.07 1.26 -9.71
CA SER A 139 -19.16 1.63 -11.12
C SER A 139 -18.36 0.65 -12.00
N GLU A 140 -18.80 0.44 -13.26
CA GLU A 140 -18.06 -0.40 -14.24
C GLU A 140 -16.60 0.03 -14.43
N LYS A 141 -16.28 1.29 -14.12
CA LYS A 141 -14.92 1.83 -14.20
C LYS A 141 -14.11 1.62 -12.91
N GLY A 142 -14.77 1.31 -11.80
CA GLY A 142 -14.14 0.96 -10.51
C GLY A 142 -13.15 2.00 -9.96
N VAL A 143 -12.61 1.69 -8.81
CA VAL A 143 -11.59 2.49 -8.10
C VAL A 143 -10.34 2.72 -8.99
N VAL A 144 -10.02 1.74 -9.80
CA VAL A 144 -8.82 1.75 -10.65
C VAL A 144 -8.84 2.85 -11.69
N SER A 145 -10.02 3.25 -12.19
CA SER A 145 -10.12 4.35 -13.16
C SER A 145 -9.70 5.70 -12.56
N GLN A 146 -9.82 5.84 -11.24
CA GLN A 146 -9.45 7.05 -10.52
C GLN A 146 -7.95 7.13 -10.25
N PHE A 147 -7.25 5.98 -10.15
CA PHE A 147 -5.83 5.94 -9.82
C PHE A 147 -4.99 6.83 -10.74
N ASN A 148 -5.16 6.68 -12.03
CA ASN A 148 -4.39 7.47 -13.00
C ASN A 148 -4.63 8.98 -12.86
N ARG A 149 -5.86 9.40 -12.60
CA ARG A 149 -6.21 10.80 -12.37
C ARG A 149 -5.54 11.34 -11.11
N GLU A 150 -5.67 10.62 -10.01
CA GLU A 150 -5.11 11.02 -8.72
C GLU A 150 -3.58 10.98 -8.74
N PHE A 151 -2.99 9.99 -9.40
CA PHE A 151 -1.54 9.91 -9.57
C PHE A 151 -1.00 11.09 -10.39
N HIS A 152 -1.68 11.48 -11.48
CA HIS A 152 -1.35 12.70 -12.23
C HIS A 152 -1.46 13.95 -11.36
N ALA A 153 -2.48 14.04 -10.51
CA ALA A 153 -2.61 15.16 -9.59
C ALA A 153 -1.46 15.26 -8.59
N ILE A 154 -0.96 14.13 -8.09
CA ILE A 154 0.25 14.08 -7.25
C ILE A 154 1.47 14.59 -8.05
N ILE A 155 1.72 14.05 -9.24
CA ILE A 155 2.85 14.46 -10.07
C ILE A 155 2.79 15.96 -10.39
N ASN A 156 1.61 16.49 -10.70
CA ASN A 156 1.44 17.91 -10.96
C ASN A 156 1.75 18.76 -9.74
N ARG A 157 1.29 18.38 -8.54
CA ARG A 157 1.63 19.09 -7.29
C ARG A 157 3.13 19.09 -7.01
N LEU A 158 3.80 17.95 -7.20
CA LEU A 158 5.25 17.87 -7.09
C LEU A 158 5.94 18.79 -8.11
N THR A 159 5.50 18.76 -9.37
CA THR A 159 6.06 19.61 -10.43
C THR A 159 5.87 21.09 -10.13
N GLN A 160 4.71 21.50 -9.62
CA GLN A 160 4.45 22.90 -9.24
C GLN A 160 5.38 23.38 -8.10
N ARG A 161 5.74 22.49 -7.17
CA ARG A 161 6.67 22.83 -6.06
C ARG A 161 8.14 22.82 -6.47
N LEU A 162 8.50 22.31 -7.66
CA LEU A 162 9.89 22.21 -8.09
C LEU A 162 10.61 23.55 -8.07
N PHE A 163 9.97 24.61 -8.57
CA PHE A 163 10.63 25.93 -8.64
C PHE A 163 11.06 26.41 -7.25
N SER A 164 10.15 26.37 -6.27
CA SER A 164 10.47 26.77 -4.90
C SER A 164 11.54 25.87 -4.28
N ARG A 165 11.48 24.56 -4.52
CA ARG A 165 12.51 23.62 -4.02
C ARG A 165 13.90 23.94 -4.59
N LEU A 166 14.00 24.17 -5.89
CA LEU A 166 15.24 24.47 -6.58
C LEU A 166 15.82 25.84 -6.22
N GLN A 167 14.98 26.79 -5.78
CA GLN A 167 15.42 28.13 -5.40
C GLN A 167 16.26 28.13 -4.12
N TYR A 168 15.97 27.23 -3.18
CA TYR A 168 16.63 27.15 -1.88
C TYR A 168 17.75 26.11 -1.82
N GLU A 169 17.88 25.27 -2.85
CA GLU A 169 18.95 24.28 -2.91
C GLU A 169 20.18 24.85 -3.64
N HIS A 170 21.33 24.77 -3.01
CA HIS A 170 22.58 25.30 -3.55
C HIS A 170 23.51 24.24 -4.13
N ASP A 171 23.38 22.99 -3.67
CA ASP A 171 24.17 21.90 -4.19
C ASP A 171 23.66 21.45 -5.57
N ALA A 172 24.59 21.36 -6.54
CA ALA A 172 24.21 21.05 -7.93
C ALA A 172 23.72 19.61 -8.10
N GLN A 173 24.22 18.67 -7.30
CA GLN A 173 23.79 17.27 -7.38
C GLN A 173 22.38 17.12 -6.79
N ASN A 174 22.14 17.73 -5.63
CA ASN A 174 20.81 17.74 -5.01
C ASN A 174 19.78 18.43 -5.91
N ARG A 175 20.15 19.55 -6.56
CA ARG A 175 19.28 20.23 -7.54
C ARG A 175 18.88 19.30 -8.69
N ALA A 176 19.84 18.55 -9.23
CA ALA A 176 19.56 17.58 -10.28
C ALA A 176 18.63 16.45 -9.79
N ALA A 177 18.85 15.91 -8.61
CA ALA A 177 18.02 14.89 -7.99
C ALA A 177 16.59 15.39 -7.72
N ILE A 178 16.42 16.58 -7.14
CA ILE A 178 15.13 17.24 -6.93
C ILE A 178 14.38 17.42 -8.24
N TYR A 179 15.07 17.88 -9.29
CA TYR A 179 14.45 18.07 -10.61
C TYR A 179 13.95 16.78 -11.24
N GLU A 180 14.71 15.70 -11.09
CA GLU A 180 14.37 14.38 -11.67
C GLU A 180 13.29 13.64 -10.89
N PHE A 181 13.11 13.89 -9.59
CA PHE A 181 12.21 13.10 -8.74
C PHE A 181 10.78 12.94 -9.29
N PRO A 182 10.04 13.99 -9.72
CA PRO A 182 8.70 13.83 -10.28
C PRO A 182 8.67 12.95 -11.55
N ARG A 183 9.75 12.96 -12.34
CA ARG A 183 9.90 12.11 -13.52
C ARG A 183 10.12 10.65 -13.12
N GLN A 184 11.00 10.41 -12.15
CA GLN A 184 11.26 9.07 -11.62
C GLN A 184 9.98 8.46 -11.03
N LEU A 185 9.23 9.24 -10.24
CA LEU A 185 7.96 8.80 -9.71
C LEU A 185 6.95 8.47 -10.82
N ARG A 186 6.91 9.26 -11.90
CA ARG A 186 6.02 9.01 -13.04
C ARG A 186 6.26 7.67 -13.72
N LEU A 187 7.50 7.16 -13.72
CA LEU A 187 7.81 5.85 -14.32
C LEU A 187 7.10 4.70 -13.59
N LEU A 188 6.74 4.88 -12.33
CA LEU A 188 6.00 3.90 -11.54
C LEU A 188 4.52 3.81 -11.92
N GLN A 189 3.95 4.81 -12.58
CA GLN A 189 2.52 4.91 -12.81
C GLN A 189 1.94 3.67 -13.48
N SER A 190 2.53 3.23 -14.60
CA SER A 190 2.03 2.06 -15.33
C SER A 190 2.14 0.77 -14.52
N ALA A 191 3.26 0.58 -13.81
CA ALA A 191 3.49 -0.60 -13.00
C ALA A 191 2.52 -0.67 -11.80
N ALA A 192 2.29 0.47 -11.14
CA ALA A 192 1.36 0.57 -10.03
C ALA A 192 -0.10 0.42 -10.49
N ASP A 193 -0.47 1.02 -11.64
CA ASP A 193 -1.80 0.88 -12.24
C ASP A 193 -2.11 -0.58 -12.59
N ASP A 194 -1.21 -1.26 -13.30
CA ASP A 194 -1.36 -2.68 -13.64
C ASP A 194 -1.48 -3.55 -12.38
N PHE A 195 -0.68 -3.27 -11.36
CA PHE A 195 -0.67 -4.00 -10.10
C PHE A 195 -1.99 -3.83 -9.33
N LEU A 196 -2.47 -2.60 -9.19
CA LEU A 196 -3.73 -2.29 -8.53
C LEU A 196 -4.93 -2.86 -9.29
N LYS A 197 -4.90 -2.81 -10.63
CA LYS A 197 -5.91 -3.46 -11.48
C LYS A 197 -6.02 -4.94 -11.19
N GLU A 198 -4.90 -5.65 -11.13
CA GLU A 198 -4.91 -7.09 -10.87
C GLU A 198 -5.47 -7.43 -9.49
N ILE A 199 -5.20 -6.60 -8.46
CA ILE A 199 -5.74 -6.82 -7.11
C ILE A 199 -7.23 -6.51 -7.04
N PHE A 200 -7.67 -5.37 -7.59
CA PHE A 200 -9.00 -4.80 -7.35
C PHE A 200 -9.97 -4.91 -8.52
N ALA A 201 -9.54 -5.40 -9.70
CA ALA A 201 -10.46 -5.61 -10.81
C ALA A 201 -11.62 -6.52 -10.38
N PRO A 202 -12.87 -6.09 -10.60
CA PRO A 202 -14.02 -6.91 -10.28
C PRO A 202 -13.98 -8.19 -11.10
N ASN A 203 -14.20 -9.32 -10.44
CA ASN A 203 -14.50 -10.57 -11.11
C ASN A 203 -16.00 -10.76 -11.03
N PRO A 204 -16.70 -11.10 -12.13
CA PRO A 204 -18.16 -11.29 -12.15
C PRO A 204 -18.69 -12.29 -11.10
N PHE A 205 -17.82 -13.14 -10.59
CA PHE A 205 -18.16 -14.19 -9.60
C PHE A 205 -17.75 -13.84 -8.16
N GLU A 206 -17.21 -12.64 -7.91
CA GLU A 206 -16.63 -12.26 -6.62
C GLU A 206 -17.30 -11.01 -6.05
N LYS A 207 -17.42 -10.97 -4.71
CA LYS A 207 -17.84 -9.73 -4.03
C LYS A 207 -16.77 -8.65 -4.22
N ALA A 208 -17.20 -7.44 -4.56
CA ALA A 208 -16.31 -6.30 -4.74
C ALA A 208 -15.45 -6.06 -3.49
N THR A 209 -14.16 -5.93 -3.68
CA THR A 209 -13.21 -5.56 -2.62
C THR A 209 -13.25 -4.04 -2.47
N MET A 210 -13.68 -3.56 -1.30
CA MET A 210 -13.78 -2.11 -1.04
C MET A 210 -12.42 -1.52 -0.71
N LEU A 211 -11.96 -0.57 -1.51
CA LEU A 211 -10.89 0.37 -1.14
C LEU A 211 -11.54 1.56 -0.42
N ARG A 212 -11.12 1.85 0.80
CA ARG A 212 -11.69 2.97 1.58
C ARG A 212 -10.73 4.15 1.73
N ASN A 213 -11.31 5.23 2.14
CA ASN A 213 -10.95 6.63 2.14
C ASN A 213 -9.78 7.01 3.06
N GLN A 214 -9.05 8.06 2.69
CA GLN A 214 -7.94 8.69 3.41
C GLN A 214 -8.30 9.08 4.85
N ASP A 215 -9.52 9.57 5.09
CA ASP A 215 -9.95 10.00 6.44
C ASP A 215 -9.93 8.88 7.49
N ASP A 216 -10.15 7.64 7.06
CA ASP A 216 -10.05 6.47 7.95
C ASP A 216 -8.58 6.09 8.18
N ILE A 217 -7.70 6.31 7.19
CA ILE A 217 -6.26 6.13 7.29
C ILE A 217 -5.68 7.19 8.22
N ASP A 218 -6.03 8.45 8.04
CA ASP A 218 -5.55 9.56 8.88
C ASP A 218 -5.94 9.35 10.35
N ARG A 219 -7.14 8.83 10.62
CA ARG A 219 -7.56 8.44 11.97
C ARG A 219 -6.81 7.23 12.52
N MET A 220 -6.36 6.31 11.67
CA MET A 220 -5.56 5.15 12.07
C MET A 220 -4.09 5.49 12.23
N PHE A 221 -3.51 6.31 11.33
CA PHE A 221 -2.07 6.59 11.25
C PHE A 221 -1.64 7.94 11.81
N ALA A 222 -2.53 8.94 11.95
CA ALA A 222 -2.22 10.21 12.64
C ALA A 222 -1.71 10.04 14.08
N LYS A 223 -1.41 8.80 14.48
CA LYS A 223 -0.99 8.41 15.82
C LYS A 223 0.01 7.26 15.86
N PHE A 224 0.52 6.84 14.73
CA PHE A 224 1.71 6.01 14.65
C PHE A 224 2.91 6.94 14.43
N GLU A 225 3.51 7.38 15.50
CA GLU A 225 4.92 7.78 15.49
C GLU A 225 5.73 6.53 15.12
N LEU A 226 5.89 6.28 13.82
CA LEU A 226 6.92 5.37 13.37
C LEU A 226 8.24 6.11 13.57
N PRO A 227 9.15 5.62 14.43
CA PRO A 227 10.48 6.18 14.50
C PRO A 227 11.14 5.91 13.14
N ILE A 228 11.18 6.92 12.29
CA ILE A 228 12.06 6.94 11.13
C ILE A 228 13.48 7.10 11.68
N LYS A 229 14.19 5.97 11.82
CA LYS A 229 15.63 5.96 11.98
C LYS A 229 16.28 5.93 10.62
#